data_08636ad37f471b411f49a038f3e204ae
#
_entry.id   08636ad37f471b411f49a038f3e204ae
#
_cell.length_a   1.000
_cell.length_b   1.000
_cell.length_c   1.000
_cell.angle_alpha   90.00
_cell.angle_beta   90.00
_cell.angle_gamma   90.00
#
_symmetry.space_group_name_H-M   'P 1'
#
loop_
_entity.id
_entity.type
_entity.pdbx_description
1 polymer ?
#
loop_
_entity_poly.entity_id
_entity_poly.type
_entity_poly.pdbx_seq_one_letter_code
_entity_poly.pdbx_strand_id
1 'polypeptide(L)'
;MSISELDKFMDSCWRAVEIAERENVKLCLECHDKTFTERLDDAVMLMDNADSDRFRMYWQPFRDRSVEENLEYLTAVEKYVEHIHVFNWDAANRYPLADAIPTWKRYLSVLSRPRMMLLEFMPDNELSSLPTEADALREIIK
;
A
#
# COMPACT_ATOMS: atom_id res chain seq x y z
N MET A 1 11.68 -11.30 15.38
CA MET A 1 10.63 -11.09 16.41
C MET A 1 10.47 -12.40 17.18
N SER A 2 10.47 -12.38 18.50
CA SER A 2 10.19 -13.56 19.33
C SER A 2 8.70 -13.90 19.32
N ILE A 3 8.31 -15.12 19.72
CA ILE A 3 6.89 -15.52 19.81
C ILE A 3 6.11 -14.56 20.72
N SER A 4 6.66 -14.19 21.88
CA SER A 4 6.00 -13.26 22.82
C SER A 4 5.83 -11.84 22.27
N GLU A 5 6.72 -11.40 21.39
CA GLU A 5 6.56 -10.10 20.70
C GLU A 5 5.50 -10.17 19.62
N LEU A 6 5.43 -11.29 18.90
CA LEU A 6 4.37 -11.54 17.92
C LEU A 6 2.99 -11.55 18.59
N ASP A 7 2.84 -12.28 19.70
CA ASP A 7 1.58 -12.35 20.45
C ASP A 7 1.11 -10.95 20.88
N LYS A 8 2.01 -10.14 21.44
CA LYS A 8 1.69 -8.76 21.84
C LYS A 8 1.32 -7.86 20.65
N PHE A 9 1.99 -8.04 19.53
CA PHE A 9 1.68 -7.32 18.31
C PHE A 9 0.28 -7.69 17.80
N MET A 10 -0.02 -8.99 17.72
CA MET A 10 -1.33 -9.49 17.32
C MET A 10 -2.44 -8.99 18.25
N ASP A 11 -2.25 -9.06 19.57
CA ASP A 11 -3.20 -8.50 20.56
C ASP A 11 -3.48 -7.02 20.33
N SER A 12 -2.46 -6.24 19.93
CA SER A 12 -2.62 -4.82 19.63
C SER A 12 -3.43 -4.61 18.34
N CYS A 13 -3.19 -5.46 17.32
CA CYS A 13 -3.97 -5.45 16.08
C CYS A 13 -5.45 -5.78 16.35
N TRP A 14 -5.73 -6.81 17.17
CA TRP A 14 -7.12 -7.18 17.54
C TRP A 14 -7.85 -6.04 18.25
N ARG A 15 -7.20 -5.37 19.18
CA ARG A 15 -7.80 -4.19 19.84
C ARG A 15 -8.08 -3.06 18.86
N ALA A 16 -7.21 -2.85 17.87
CA ALA A 16 -7.44 -1.86 16.83
C ALA A 16 -8.64 -2.24 15.95
N VAL A 17 -8.77 -3.51 15.58
CA VAL A 17 -9.94 -4.05 14.85
C VAL A 17 -11.24 -3.82 15.65
N GLU A 18 -11.28 -4.22 16.92
CA GLU A 18 -12.43 -4.03 17.79
C GLU A 18 -12.87 -2.55 17.89
N ILE A 19 -11.90 -1.64 18.02
CA ILE A 19 -12.17 -0.20 18.03
C ILE A 19 -12.73 0.26 16.69
N ALA A 20 -12.13 -0.16 15.58
CA ALA A 20 -12.56 0.22 14.23
C ALA A 20 -14.00 -0.26 13.95
N GLU A 21 -14.35 -1.47 14.37
CA GLU A 21 -15.69 -2.03 14.25
C GLU A 21 -16.70 -1.25 15.10
N ARG A 22 -16.38 -1.02 16.37
CA ARG A 22 -17.25 -0.28 17.30
C ARG A 22 -17.51 1.15 16.84
N GLU A 23 -16.47 1.85 16.37
CA GLU A 23 -16.58 3.25 15.92
C GLU A 23 -17.02 3.36 14.45
N ASN A 24 -17.24 2.23 13.77
CA ASN A 24 -17.63 2.16 12.37
C ASN A 24 -16.67 2.93 11.44
N VAL A 25 -15.37 2.86 11.72
CA VAL A 25 -14.29 3.44 10.90
C VAL A 25 -13.50 2.33 10.22
N LYS A 26 -12.79 2.67 9.16
CA LYS A 26 -11.89 1.75 8.48
C LYS A 26 -10.45 2.12 8.81
N LEU A 27 -9.69 1.17 9.32
CA LEU A 27 -8.26 1.27 9.52
C LEU A 27 -7.55 0.61 8.35
N CYS A 28 -6.56 1.30 7.79
CA CYS A 28 -5.75 0.74 6.72
C CYS A 28 -4.30 0.65 7.18
N LEU A 29 -3.78 -0.57 7.23
CA LEU A 29 -2.39 -0.84 7.53
C LEU A 29 -1.54 -0.59 6.29
N GLU A 30 -0.51 0.22 6.42
CA GLU A 30 0.38 0.52 5.32
C GLU A 30 1.36 -0.64 5.05
N CYS A 31 1.49 -1.03 3.78
CA CYS A 31 2.58 -1.90 3.34
C CYS A 31 3.87 -1.09 3.28
N HIS A 32 4.82 -1.38 4.15
CA HIS A 32 6.04 -0.59 4.24
C HIS A 32 7.27 -1.45 4.54
N ASP A 33 8.44 -1.05 3.99
CA ASP A 33 9.72 -1.64 4.31
C ASP A 33 10.05 -1.50 5.81
N LYS A 34 10.78 -2.47 6.36
CA LYS A 34 11.15 -2.54 7.79
C LYS A 34 9.96 -2.62 8.76
N THR A 35 8.81 -3.03 8.28
CA THR A 35 7.63 -3.28 9.11
C THR A 35 7.19 -4.74 9.02
N PHE A 36 6.15 -5.11 9.78
CA PHE A 36 5.60 -6.47 9.73
C PHE A 36 5.03 -6.83 8.36
N THR A 37 4.57 -5.84 7.60
CA THR A 37 4.00 -6.04 6.26
C THR A 37 5.04 -6.09 5.14
N GLU A 38 6.34 -5.99 5.44
CA GLU A 38 7.38 -6.12 4.43
C GLU A 38 7.41 -7.53 3.81
N ARG A 39 7.21 -8.56 4.63
CA ARG A 39 7.18 -9.96 4.16
C ARG A 39 5.76 -10.34 3.75
N LEU A 40 5.63 -10.90 2.56
CA LEU A 40 4.33 -11.29 2.01
C LEU A 40 3.58 -12.26 2.94
N ASP A 41 4.25 -13.32 3.42
CA ASP A 41 3.62 -14.33 4.27
C ASP A 41 3.11 -13.73 5.59
N ASP A 42 3.87 -12.81 6.18
CA ASP A 42 3.49 -12.13 7.43
C ASP A 42 2.29 -11.19 7.19
N ALA A 43 2.29 -10.45 6.08
CA ALA A 43 1.18 -9.58 5.69
C ALA A 43 -0.11 -10.36 5.45
N VAL A 44 -0.04 -11.45 4.67
CA VAL A 44 -1.19 -12.33 4.40
C VAL A 44 -1.69 -12.96 5.69
N MET A 45 -0.79 -13.52 6.51
CA MET A 45 -1.14 -14.10 7.80
C MET A 45 -1.88 -13.09 8.70
N LEU A 46 -1.38 -11.86 8.81
CA LEU A 46 -2.01 -10.82 9.63
C LEU A 46 -3.41 -10.50 9.13
N MET A 47 -3.56 -10.29 7.83
CA MET A 47 -4.84 -9.90 7.25
C MET A 47 -5.87 -11.03 7.25
N ASP A 48 -5.45 -12.28 7.02
CA ASP A 48 -6.34 -13.45 7.11
C ASP A 48 -6.81 -13.67 8.56
N ASN A 49 -5.95 -13.46 9.54
CA ASN A 49 -6.34 -13.56 10.94
C ASN A 49 -7.20 -12.39 11.41
N ALA A 50 -7.00 -11.18 10.89
CA ALA A 50 -7.84 -10.03 11.24
C ALA A 50 -9.30 -10.22 10.80
N ASP A 51 -9.52 -10.85 9.65
CA ASP A 51 -10.83 -11.22 9.09
C ASP A 51 -11.91 -10.15 9.27
N SER A 52 -11.56 -8.89 9.02
CA SER A 52 -12.46 -7.75 9.22
C SER A 52 -12.47 -6.80 8.02
N ASP A 53 -13.68 -6.40 7.61
CA ASP A 53 -13.86 -5.36 6.60
C ASP A 53 -13.47 -3.96 7.10
N ARG A 54 -13.21 -3.82 8.39
CA ARG A 54 -12.75 -2.56 9.00
C ARG A 54 -11.24 -2.48 9.15
N PHE A 55 -10.52 -3.58 8.89
CA PHE A 55 -9.06 -3.62 8.92
C PHE A 55 -8.56 -4.02 7.54
N ARG A 56 -8.02 -3.05 6.79
CA ARG A 56 -7.66 -3.18 5.39
C ARG A 56 -6.20 -2.78 5.17
N MET A 57 -5.76 -2.68 3.94
CA MET A 57 -4.39 -2.29 3.60
C MET A 57 -4.35 -1.04 2.73
N TYR A 58 -3.37 -0.18 2.98
CA TYR A 58 -2.77 0.71 2.00
C TYR A 58 -1.64 -0.03 1.31
N TRP A 59 -1.72 -0.20 0.01
CA TRP A 59 -0.62 -0.77 -0.75
C TRP A 59 0.20 0.32 -1.43
N GLN A 60 1.51 0.09 -1.48
CA GLN A 60 2.49 0.85 -2.25
C GLN A 60 3.60 -0.08 -2.72
N PRO A 61 4.30 0.22 -3.83
CA PRO A 61 5.44 -0.58 -4.24
C PRO A 61 6.60 -0.43 -3.25
N PHE A 62 7.25 -1.54 -2.95
CA PHE A 62 8.51 -1.52 -2.21
C PHE A 62 9.62 -1.01 -3.14
N ARG A 63 10.34 0.01 -2.70
CA ARG A 63 11.29 0.78 -3.51
C ARG A 63 12.56 0.04 -3.91
N ASP A 64 12.89 -1.00 -3.16
CA ASP A 64 14.08 -1.84 -3.34
C ASP A 64 13.77 -3.15 -4.09
N ARG A 65 12.52 -3.32 -4.56
CA ARG A 65 12.05 -4.50 -5.29
C ARG A 65 11.81 -4.18 -6.77
N SER A 66 11.97 -5.21 -7.59
CA SER A 66 11.58 -5.16 -9.00
C SER A 66 10.07 -4.96 -9.17
N VAL A 67 9.66 -4.56 -10.38
CA VAL A 67 8.24 -4.45 -10.73
C VAL A 67 7.54 -5.80 -10.60
N GLU A 68 8.20 -6.88 -10.97
CA GLU A 68 7.70 -8.25 -10.90
C GLU A 68 7.43 -8.69 -9.46
N GLU A 69 8.36 -8.44 -8.55
CA GLU A 69 8.21 -8.75 -7.13
C GLU A 69 7.09 -7.92 -6.48
N ASN A 70 6.96 -6.65 -6.86
CA ASN A 70 5.85 -5.80 -6.41
C ASN A 70 4.50 -6.27 -6.97
N LEU A 71 4.44 -6.75 -8.22
CA LEU A 71 3.22 -7.35 -8.80
C LEU A 71 2.82 -8.64 -8.09
N GLU A 72 3.77 -9.51 -7.79
CA GLU A 72 3.53 -10.73 -7.02
C GLU A 72 2.93 -10.40 -5.65
N TYR A 73 3.55 -9.47 -4.94
CA TYR A 73 3.05 -9.02 -3.65
C TYR A 73 1.64 -8.43 -3.76
N LEU A 74 1.42 -7.49 -4.67
CA LEU A 74 0.11 -6.86 -4.86
C LEU A 74 -0.97 -7.88 -5.21
N THR A 75 -0.66 -8.83 -6.10
CA THR A 75 -1.60 -9.89 -6.49
C THR A 75 -2.03 -10.73 -5.28
N ALA A 76 -1.10 -11.06 -4.41
CA ALA A 76 -1.40 -11.88 -3.24
C ALA A 76 -2.22 -11.15 -2.16
N VAL A 77 -2.01 -9.82 -2.00
CA VAL A 77 -2.72 -9.02 -0.99
C VAL A 77 -3.92 -8.25 -1.57
N GLU A 78 -4.20 -8.34 -2.86
CA GLU A 78 -5.20 -7.52 -3.58
C GLU A 78 -6.56 -7.49 -2.89
N LYS A 79 -7.03 -8.63 -2.40
CA LYS A 79 -8.32 -8.76 -1.69
C LYS A 79 -8.41 -7.87 -0.43
N TYR A 80 -7.29 -7.52 0.19
CA TYR A 80 -7.24 -6.68 1.40
C TYR A 80 -7.01 -5.20 1.10
N VAL A 81 -6.52 -4.87 -0.11
CA VAL A 81 -6.17 -3.49 -0.48
C VAL A 81 -7.43 -2.63 -0.55
N GLU A 82 -7.44 -1.53 0.17
CA GLU A 82 -8.48 -0.51 0.14
C GLU A 82 -8.02 0.72 -0.64
N HIS A 83 -6.79 1.15 -0.41
CA HIS A 83 -6.20 2.34 -1.01
C HIS A 83 -4.79 2.06 -1.51
N ILE A 84 -4.30 2.94 -2.39
CA ILE A 84 -2.98 2.84 -3.01
C ILE A 84 -2.28 4.19 -2.87
N HIS A 85 -1.06 4.17 -2.33
CA HIS A 85 -0.14 5.29 -2.42
C HIS A 85 0.60 5.25 -3.76
N VAL A 86 0.61 6.36 -4.45
CA VAL A 86 1.16 6.49 -5.80
C VAL A 86 2.32 7.46 -5.80
N PHE A 87 3.46 6.98 -6.26
CA PHE A 87 4.69 7.76 -6.41
C PHE A 87 5.59 7.12 -7.46
N ASN A 88 6.65 7.80 -7.84
CA ASN A 88 7.75 7.24 -8.61
C ASN A 88 9.05 7.43 -7.84
N TRP A 89 9.42 6.41 -7.05
CA TRP A 89 10.51 6.49 -6.12
C TRP A 89 11.29 5.18 -6.08
N ASP A 90 12.60 5.24 -6.18
CA ASP A 90 13.49 4.11 -5.87
C ASP A 90 14.10 4.27 -4.47
N ALA A 91 15.05 3.41 -4.11
CA ALA A 91 15.68 3.44 -2.80
C ALA A 91 16.43 4.75 -2.49
N ALA A 92 16.81 5.54 -3.52
CA ALA A 92 17.68 6.69 -3.40
C ALA A 92 17.02 8.01 -3.84
N ASN A 93 16.17 7.98 -4.88
CA ASN A 93 15.70 9.18 -5.56
C ASN A 93 14.20 9.14 -5.80
N ARG A 94 13.61 10.33 -5.93
CA ARG A 94 12.26 10.54 -6.43
C ARG A 94 12.31 11.02 -7.87
N TYR A 95 11.36 10.59 -8.66
CA TYR A 95 11.26 10.89 -10.08
C TYR A 95 9.85 11.39 -10.42
N PRO A 96 9.66 12.11 -11.54
CA PRO A 96 8.34 12.46 -12.02
C PRO A 96 7.45 11.21 -12.19
N LEU A 97 6.20 11.28 -11.75
CA LEU A 97 5.27 10.17 -11.88
C LEU A 97 4.98 9.81 -13.34
N ALA A 98 5.08 10.79 -14.24
CA ALA A 98 4.92 10.59 -15.68
C ALA A 98 5.86 9.51 -16.24
N ASP A 99 7.06 9.37 -15.71
CA ASP A 99 8.03 8.37 -16.13
C ASP A 99 7.63 6.93 -15.75
N ALA A 100 6.74 6.79 -14.75
CA ALA A 100 6.27 5.51 -14.25
C ALA A 100 4.85 5.13 -14.73
N ILE A 101 4.22 5.89 -15.63
CA ILE A 101 2.87 5.60 -16.14
C ILE A 101 2.74 4.14 -16.63
N PRO A 102 3.65 3.60 -17.45
CA PRO A 102 3.54 2.21 -17.91
C PRO A 102 3.61 1.19 -16.77
N THR A 103 4.46 1.43 -15.76
CA THR A 103 4.61 0.58 -14.58
C THR A 103 3.34 0.60 -13.74
N TRP A 104 2.79 1.77 -13.48
CA TRP A 104 1.55 1.91 -12.72
C TRP A 104 0.35 1.27 -13.43
N LYS A 105 0.25 1.37 -14.75
CA LYS A 105 -0.79 0.65 -15.51
C LYS A 105 -0.67 -0.87 -15.34
N ARG A 106 0.55 -1.42 -15.24
CA ARG A 106 0.76 -2.84 -14.91
C ARG A 106 0.27 -3.16 -13.49
N TYR A 107 0.60 -2.35 -12.49
CA TYR A 107 0.09 -2.56 -11.12
C TYR A 107 -1.44 -2.51 -11.06
N LEU A 108 -2.06 -1.55 -11.73
CA LEU A 108 -3.51 -1.44 -11.73
C LEU A 108 -4.20 -2.59 -12.48
N SER A 109 -3.52 -3.23 -13.43
CA SER A 109 -4.11 -4.33 -14.21
C SER A 109 -4.39 -5.60 -13.39
N VAL A 110 -3.80 -5.75 -12.21
CA VAL A 110 -4.06 -6.91 -11.33
C VAL A 110 -5.17 -6.65 -10.32
N LEU A 111 -5.70 -5.44 -10.24
CA LEU A 111 -6.78 -5.10 -9.32
C LEU A 111 -8.13 -5.54 -9.87
N SER A 112 -8.88 -6.30 -9.09
CA SER A 112 -10.21 -6.79 -9.46
C SER A 112 -11.32 -5.73 -9.37
N ARG A 113 -11.07 -4.62 -8.66
CA ARG A 113 -11.99 -3.49 -8.48
C ARG A 113 -11.24 -2.17 -8.37
N PRO A 114 -11.88 -1.03 -8.68
CA PRO A 114 -11.27 0.28 -8.46
C PRO A 114 -10.84 0.51 -7.01
N ARG A 115 -9.75 1.24 -6.83
CA ARG A 115 -9.21 1.65 -5.52
C ARG A 115 -9.05 3.18 -5.51
N MET A 116 -9.12 3.76 -4.32
CA MET A 116 -8.70 5.16 -4.16
C MET A 116 -7.17 5.22 -4.28
N MET A 117 -6.69 6.17 -5.07
CA MET A 117 -5.28 6.40 -5.29
C MET A 117 -4.89 7.76 -4.73
N LEU A 118 -3.83 7.80 -3.94
CA LEU A 118 -3.33 9.00 -3.28
C LEU A 118 -1.90 9.27 -3.74
N LEU A 119 -1.68 10.46 -4.29
CA LEU A 119 -0.31 10.95 -4.51
C LEU A 119 0.37 11.13 -3.17
N GLU A 120 1.49 10.47 -2.97
CA GLU A 120 2.16 10.52 -1.68
C GLU A 120 3.28 11.55 -1.65
N PHE A 121 4.11 11.62 -2.67
CA PHE A 121 5.26 12.51 -2.72
C PHE A 121 5.36 13.25 -4.05
N MET A 122 5.91 14.48 -3.98
CA MET A 122 6.38 15.20 -5.17
C MET A 122 7.86 14.87 -5.42
N PRO A 123 8.31 14.85 -6.68
CA PRO A 123 9.69 14.50 -7.03
C PRO A 123 10.73 15.46 -6.41
N ASP A 124 10.37 16.72 -6.26
CA ASP A 124 11.21 17.82 -5.74
C ASP A 124 10.79 18.35 -4.36
N ASN A 125 9.76 17.78 -3.74
CA ASN A 125 9.09 18.25 -2.52
C ASN A 125 8.42 19.64 -2.65
N GLU A 126 8.18 20.13 -3.86
CA GLU A 126 7.59 21.42 -4.09
C GLU A 126 6.10 21.30 -4.47
N LEU A 127 5.26 22.11 -3.84
CA LEU A 127 3.82 22.13 -4.16
C LEU A 127 3.53 22.57 -5.59
N SER A 128 4.45 23.32 -6.20
CA SER A 128 4.33 23.74 -7.60
C SER A 128 4.30 22.58 -8.59
N SER A 129 4.86 21.41 -8.20
CA SER A 129 4.86 20.19 -9.02
C SER A 129 3.55 19.39 -8.92
N LEU A 130 2.71 19.66 -7.91
CA LEU A 130 1.47 18.91 -7.67
C LEU A 130 0.52 18.87 -8.90
N PRO A 131 0.29 19.94 -9.66
CA PRO A 131 -0.58 19.86 -10.84
C PRO A 131 -0.06 18.87 -11.88
N THR A 132 1.26 18.87 -12.15
CA THR A 132 1.90 17.95 -13.11
C THR A 132 1.79 16.49 -12.65
N GLU A 133 2.07 16.22 -11.39
CA GLU A 133 1.95 14.88 -10.82
C GLU A 133 0.49 14.40 -10.78
N ALA A 134 -0.47 15.29 -10.51
CA ALA A 134 -1.89 14.98 -10.57
C ALA A 134 -2.35 14.67 -12.02
N ASP A 135 -1.80 15.34 -13.02
CA ASP A 135 -2.09 15.03 -14.43
C ASP A 135 -1.52 13.66 -14.83
N ALA A 136 -0.31 13.33 -14.38
CA ALA A 136 0.25 12.00 -14.56
C ALA A 136 -0.62 10.91 -13.89
N LEU A 137 -1.10 11.14 -12.67
CA LEU A 137 -2.02 10.21 -11.99
C LEU A 137 -3.33 10.03 -12.79
N ARG A 138 -3.91 11.12 -13.32
CA ARG A 138 -5.10 11.03 -14.18
C ARG A 138 -4.85 10.21 -15.45
N GLU A 139 -3.63 10.24 -16.00
CA GLU A 139 -3.26 9.43 -17.17
C GLU A 139 -3.09 7.95 -16.81
N ILE A 140 -2.61 7.63 -15.61
CA ILE A 140 -2.50 6.27 -15.09
C ILE A 140 -3.88 5.59 -14.99
N ILE A 141 -4.91 6.33 -14.58
CA ILE A 141 -6.25 5.78 -14.30
C ILE A 141 -7.19 5.77 -15.52
N LYS A 142 -6.75 6.25 -16.68
CA LYS A 142 -7.50 6.13 -17.96
C LYS A 142 -7.38 4.73 -18.55
#